data_acc96a71d6000e4373f4c606c7a27b25
#
_entry.id   acc96a71d6000e4373f4c606c7a27b25
#
_cell.length_a   1.000
_cell.length_b   1.000
_cell.length_c   1.000
_cell.angle_alpha   90.00
_cell.angle_beta   90.00
_cell.angle_gamma   90.00
#
_symmetry.space_group_name_H-M   'P 1'
#
loop_
_entity.id
_entity.type
_entity.pdbx_description
1 polymer ?
#
loop_
_entity_poly.entity_id
_entity_poly.type
_entity_poly.pdbx_seq_one_letter_code
_entity_poly.pdbx_strand_id
1 'polypeptide(L)' 'MSAFEDKVKGNWNVIKGKLKQEYGDLTDDDLTYDEGKGDELLGKIQKKTGRSKEEVKSFIDGL' A
#
# COMPACT_ATOMS: atom_id res chain seq x y z
N MET A 1 10.46 10.38 -0.34
CA MET A 1 9.46 9.85 -0.02
C MET A 1 9.38 9.41 1.23
N SER A 2 9.87 10.05 1.93
CA SER A 2 10.00 9.80 3.15
C SER A 2 8.78 9.64 3.98
N ALA A 3 7.82 10.55 3.93
CA ALA A 3 6.63 10.44 4.77
C ALA A 3 5.84 9.16 4.47
N PHE A 4 5.67 8.85 3.21
CA PHE A 4 4.96 7.64 2.81
C PHE A 4 5.75 6.39 3.23
N GLU A 5 7.03 6.35 2.93
CA GLU A 5 7.87 5.20 3.27
C GLU A 5 7.95 5.00 4.77
N ASP A 6 8.08 6.10 5.51
CA ASP A 6 8.17 6.00 6.96
C ASP A 6 6.89 5.44 7.56
N LYS A 7 5.75 5.87 7.05
CA LYS A 7 4.47 5.37 7.53
C LYS A 7 4.31 3.89 7.24
N VAL A 8 4.68 3.49 6.04
CA VAL A 8 4.58 2.09 5.63
C VAL A 8 5.49 1.24 6.51
N LYS A 9 6.72 1.66 6.71
CA LYS A 9 7.65 0.91 7.53
C LYS A 9 7.16 0.78 8.97
N GLY A 10 6.62 1.84 9.51
CA GLY A 10 6.25 1.86 10.91
C GLY A 10 4.98 1.11 11.24
N ASN A 11 4.05 1.01 10.28
CA ASN A 11 2.74 0.47 10.56
C ASN A 11 2.25 -0.51 9.50
N TRP A 12 3.16 -1.25 8.88
CA TRP A 12 2.79 -2.08 7.73
C TRP A 12 1.69 -3.08 8.03
N ASN A 13 1.72 -3.72 9.20
CA ASN A 13 0.70 -4.71 9.52
C ASN A 13 -0.70 -4.10 9.55
N VAL A 14 -0.82 -2.91 10.12
CA VAL A 14 -2.10 -2.21 10.17
C VAL A 14 -2.53 -1.77 8.78
N ILE A 15 -1.59 -1.20 8.02
CA ILE A 15 -1.86 -0.72 6.67
C ILE A 15 -2.31 -1.87 5.78
N LYS A 16 -1.63 -3.00 5.88
CA LYS A 16 -1.97 -4.17 5.09
C LYS A 16 -3.40 -4.62 5.34
N GLY A 17 -3.79 -4.67 6.61
CA GLY A 17 -5.15 -5.04 6.96
C GLY A 17 -6.18 -4.09 6.41
N LYS A 18 -5.89 -2.79 6.51
CA LYS A 18 -6.82 -1.77 6.00
C LYS A 18 -6.93 -1.82 4.48
N LEU A 19 -5.81 -2.06 3.79
CA LEU A 19 -5.83 -2.18 2.34
C LEU A 19 -6.65 -3.39 1.90
N LYS A 20 -6.53 -4.49 2.60
CA LYS A 20 -7.32 -5.69 2.26
C LYS A 20 -8.80 -5.46 2.49
N GLN A 21 -9.15 -4.68 3.48
CA GLN A 21 -10.55 -4.34 3.72
C GLN A 21 -11.09 -3.41 2.65
N GLU A 22 -10.31 -2.42 2.26
CA GLU A 22 -10.76 -1.43 1.30
C GLU A 22 -10.79 -1.99 -0.12
N TYR A 23 -9.79 -2.77 -0.47
CA TYR A 23 -9.65 -3.32 -1.81
C TYR A 23 -9.63 -4.84 -1.69
N GLY A 24 -10.78 -5.44 -1.73
CA GLY A 24 -10.94 -6.87 -1.44
C GLY A 24 -10.17 -7.81 -2.36
N ASP A 25 -9.73 -7.31 -3.52
CA ASP A 25 -8.96 -8.13 -4.46
C ASP A 25 -7.51 -8.33 -4.04
N LEU A 26 -7.03 -7.59 -3.04
CA LEU A 26 -5.64 -7.68 -2.62
C LEU A 26 -5.40 -8.91 -1.75
N THR A 27 -4.28 -9.57 -1.99
CA THR A 27 -3.88 -10.74 -1.20
C THR A 27 -2.59 -10.42 -0.47
N ASP A 28 -2.18 -11.30 0.42
CA ASP A 28 -0.92 -11.11 1.15
C ASP A 28 0.26 -11.03 0.19
N ASP A 29 0.24 -11.82 -0.89
CA ASP A 29 1.33 -11.78 -1.87
C ASP A 29 1.41 -10.42 -2.55
N ASP A 30 0.26 -9.80 -2.83
CA ASP A 30 0.23 -8.49 -3.45
C ASP A 30 0.74 -7.43 -2.50
N LEU A 31 0.67 -7.67 -1.20
CA LEU A 31 1.02 -6.70 -0.19
C LEU A 31 2.35 -6.99 0.49
N THR A 32 3.23 -7.72 -0.17
CA THR A 32 4.58 -7.92 0.31
C THR A 32 5.35 -6.61 0.15
N TYR A 33 5.90 -6.11 1.25
CA TYR A 33 6.64 -4.86 1.22
C TYR A 33 8.08 -5.09 1.63
N ASP A 34 9.01 -4.60 0.81
CA ASP A 34 10.43 -4.58 1.14
C ASP A 34 10.84 -3.13 1.33
N GLU A 35 11.69 -2.91 2.30
CA GLU A 35 12.15 -1.56 2.61
C GLU A 35 12.78 -0.93 1.37
N GLY A 36 12.41 0.31 1.09
CA GLY A 36 12.92 1.03 -0.06
C GLY A 36 12.18 0.73 -1.36
N LYS A 37 11.19 -0.14 -1.34
CA LYS A 37 10.47 -0.52 -2.56
C LYS A 37 9.00 -0.13 -2.53
N GLY A 38 8.72 1.03 -1.98
CA GLY A 38 7.35 1.54 -1.90
C GLY A 38 6.71 1.74 -3.26
N ASP A 39 7.48 2.13 -4.27
CA ASP A 39 6.94 2.31 -5.62
C ASP A 39 6.49 0.99 -6.22
N GLU A 40 7.24 -0.08 -5.98
CA GLU A 40 6.83 -1.40 -6.46
C GLU A 40 5.55 -1.86 -5.79
N LEU A 41 5.44 -1.61 -4.50
CA LEU A 41 4.24 -1.94 -3.76
C LEU A 41 3.03 -1.20 -4.34
N LEU A 42 3.17 0.10 -4.57
CA LEU A 42 2.10 0.89 -5.15
C LEU A 42 1.72 0.38 -6.54
N GLY A 43 2.70 -0.02 -7.33
CA GLY A 43 2.46 -0.56 -8.65
C GLY A 43 1.64 -1.85 -8.61
N LYS A 44 1.94 -2.73 -7.66
CA LYS A 44 1.19 -3.96 -7.51
C LYS A 44 -0.27 -3.68 -7.13
N ILE A 45 -0.46 -2.75 -6.21
CA ILE A 45 -1.81 -2.38 -5.77
C ILE A 45 -2.60 -1.77 -6.92
N GLN A 46 -1.97 -0.89 -7.70
CA GLN A 46 -2.61 -0.29 -8.86
C GLN A 46 -3.06 -1.35 -9.86
N LYS A 47 -2.18 -2.30 -10.13
CA LYS A 47 -2.46 -3.32 -11.10
C LYS A 47 -3.65 -4.18 -10.68
N LYS A 48 -3.73 -4.47 -9.37
CA LYS A 48 -4.78 -5.33 -8.88
C LYS A 48 -6.10 -4.64 -8.72
N THR A 49 -6.08 -3.36 -8.35
CA THR A 49 -7.30 -2.63 -8.00
C THR A 49 -7.80 -1.72 -9.10
N GLY A 50 -6.95 -1.35 -10.05
CA GLY A 50 -7.29 -0.38 -11.06
C GLY A 50 -7.32 1.06 -10.56
N ARG A 51 -6.88 1.30 -9.33
CA ARG A 51 -6.87 2.66 -8.77
C ARG A 51 -5.59 3.37 -9.15
N SER A 52 -5.62 4.70 -9.12
CA SER A 52 -4.44 5.47 -9.42
C SER A 52 -3.46 5.42 -8.26
N LYS A 53 -2.21 5.69 -8.56
CA LYS A 53 -1.16 5.72 -7.55
C LYS A 53 -1.47 6.75 -6.47
N GLU A 54 -1.94 7.93 -6.89
CA GLU A 54 -2.30 9.00 -5.95
C GLU A 54 -3.43 8.58 -5.04
N GLU A 55 -4.40 7.88 -5.56
CA GLU A 55 -5.54 7.45 -4.78
C GLU A 55 -5.10 6.47 -3.70
N VAL A 56 -4.29 5.49 -4.07
CA VAL A 56 -3.79 4.51 -3.11
C VAL A 56 -2.91 5.17 -2.07
N LYS A 57 -2.05 6.06 -2.49
CA LYS A 57 -1.15 6.76 -1.60
C LYS A 57 -1.93 7.62 -0.61
N SER A 58 -2.96 8.32 -1.09
CA SER A 58 -3.80 9.13 -0.22
C SER A 58 -4.54 8.29 0.80
N PHE A 59 -5.00 7.12 0.40
CA PHE A 59 -5.67 6.22 1.33
C PHE A 59 -4.73 5.82 2.46
N ILE A 60 -3.50 5.45 2.11
CA ILE A 60 -2.52 5.03 3.11
C ILE A 60 -2.14 6.21 4.00
N ASP A 61 -1.95 7.38 3.42
CA ASP A 61 -1.58 8.56 4.20
C ASP A 61 -2.66 8.95 5.20
N GLY A 62 -3.89 8.64 4.93
CA GLY A 62 -5.00 8.97 5.81
C GLY A 62 -5.26 7.99 6.94
N LEU A 63 -4.50 6.92 7.01
CA LEU A 63 -4.74 5.90 8.05
C LEU A 63 -4.18 6.29 9.40
#